data_098c59d95eb9e25069324158ca32230c
#
_entry.id   098c59d95eb9e25069324158ca32230c
#
_cell.length_a   1.000
_cell.length_b   1.000
_cell.length_c   1.000
_cell.angle_alpha   90.00
_cell.angle_beta   90.00
_cell.angle_gamma   90.00
#
_symmetry.space_group_name_H-M   'P 1'
#
loop_
_entity.id
_entity.type
_entity.pdbx_description
1 polymer ?
#
loop_
_entity_poly.entity_id
_entity_poly.type
_entity_poly.pdbx_seq_one_letter_code
_entity_poly.pdbx_strand_id
1 'polypeptide(L)'
;MTTPTIDEMRQNRLAYHFSGDCLRDGRPLPAIGEMLMHDGPIVWCEAGLYWSRKPHQALLYAPGPMLSLVRVGGTIIEPDYEDKGASTERTVLARIDATHLLRRFAADQALSVAHLWDMPEVVREYLTALDESKRDAARDAVRAAAWAARDAADAAARDATEAAARAVRDAAWADFDARVHAVLPAREHFQ
;
A
#
# COMPACT_ATOMS: atom_id res chain seq x y z
N MET A 1 -11.83 14.29 7.57
CA MET A 1 -10.76 13.89 8.53
C MET A 1 -9.44 14.30 7.92
N THR A 2 -8.57 14.99 8.66
CA THR A 2 -7.23 15.37 8.19
C THR A 2 -6.28 14.18 8.32
N THR A 3 -5.49 13.93 7.28
CA THR A 3 -4.40 12.95 7.29
C THR A 3 -3.36 13.38 8.33
N PRO A 4 -2.93 12.51 9.26
CA PRO A 4 -1.91 12.85 10.24
C PRO A 4 -0.57 13.12 9.54
N THR A 5 0.14 14.12 10.02
CA THR A 5 1.50 14.43 9.55
C THR A 5 2.51 13.39 10.05
N ILE A 6 3.67 13.30 9.40
CA ILE A 6 4.75 12.41 9.84
C ILE A 6 5.19 12.75 11.26
N ASP A 7 5.23 14.03 11.62
CA ASP A 7 5.63 14.46 12.96
C ASP A 7 4.61 14.04 14.04
N GLU A 8 3.30 14.14 13.75
CA GLU A 8 2.27 13.61 14.63
C GLU A 8 2.39 12.08 14.78
N MET A 9 2.66 11.35 13.68
CA MET A 9 2.91 9.92 13.73
C MET A 9 4.13 9.57 14.60
N ARG A 10 5.23 10.33 14.47
CA ARG A 10 6.44 10.13 15.27
C ARG A 10 6.21 10.43 16.76
N GLN A 11 5.58 11.57 17.09
CA GLN A 11 5.27 11.95 18.48
C GLN A 11 4.42 10.90 19.19
N ASN A 12 3.43 10.32 18.49
CA ASN A 12 2.54 9.30 19.04
C ASN A 12 3.07 7.88 18.85
N ARG A 13 4.27 7.71 18.27
CA ARG A 13 4.88 6.42 17.95
C ARG A 13 3.99 5.52 17.05
N LEU A 14 3.21 6.12 16.17
CA LEU A 14 2.29 5.44 15.27
C LEU A 14 2.95 5.11 13.94
N ALA A 15 2.60 3.96 13.37
CA ALA A 15 3.07 3.51 12.09
C ALA A 15 2.08 2.55 11.43
N TYR A 16 2.34 2.20 10.18
CA TYR A 16 1.57 1.24 9.39
C TYR A 16 2.38 -0.02 9.11
N HIS A 17 1.70 -1.14 9.08
CA HIS A 17 2.30 -2.42 8.73
C HIS A 17 1.30 -3.28 7.96
N PHE A 18 1.73 -3.84 6.82
CA PHE A 18 0.99 -4.87 6.12
C PHE A 18 1.46 -6.26 6.51
N SER A 19 0.53 -7.19 6.61
CA SER A 19 0.78 -8.61 6.84
C SER A 19 -0.08 -9.47 5.90
N GLY A 20 0.28 -10.75 5.79
CA GLY A 20 -0.59 -11.77 5.22
C GLY A 20 -1.61 -12.27 6.24
N ASP A 21 -2.09 -13.50 6.06
CA ASP A 21 -3.04 -14.15 6.98
C ASP A 21 -2.36 -14.63 8.28
N CYS A 22 -1.03 -14.72 8.28
CA CYS A 22 -0.22 -15.08 9.44
C CYS A 22 1.08 -14.25 9.46
N LEU A 23 1.82 -14.35 10.56
CA LEU A 23 3.17 -13.81 10.67
C LEU A 23 4.14 -14.59 9.75
N ARG A 24 5.31 -14.00 9.47
CA ARG A 24 6.34 -14.61 8.62
C ARG A 24 6.83 -15.99 9.11
N ASP A 25 6.74 -16.23 10.42
CA ASP A 25 7.10 -17.49 11.06
C ASP A 25 5.93 -18.49 11.17
N GLY A 26 4.79 -18.18 10.54
CA GLY A 26 3.58 -19.01 10.52
C GLY A 26 2.66 -18.87 11.74
N ARG A 27 3.05 -18.08 12.76
CA ARG A 27 2.16 -17.82 13.91
C ARG A 27 0.95 -16.98 13.48
N PRO A 28 -0.19 -17.10 14.21
CA PRO A 28 -1.33 -16.23 13.98
C PRO A 28 -0.96 -14.75 14.11
N LEU A 29 -1.70 -13.90 13.41
CA LEU A 29 -1.57 -12.46 13.60
C LEU A 29 -1.94 -12.07 15.03
N PRO A 30 -1.19 -11.16 15.68
CA PRO A 30 -1.49 -10.70 17.03
C PRO A 30 -2.87 -10.04 17.09
N ALA A 31 -3.58 -10.21 18.18
CA ALA A 31 -4.86 -9.53 18.39
C ALA A 31 -4.68 -8.00 18.49
N ILE A 32 -5.78 -7.25 18.33
CA ILE A 32 -5.79 -5.81 18.62
C ILE A 32 -5.47 -5.61 20.10
N GLY A 33 -4.53 -4.71 20.40
CA GLY A 33 -3.99 -4.50 21.75
C GLY A 33 -2.80 -5.39 22.11
N GLU A 34 -2.56 -6.44 21.33
CA GLU A 34 -1.43 -7.35 21.58
C GLU A 34 -0.11 -6.77 21.06
N MET A 35 0.95 -6.93 21.85
CA MET A 35 2.29 -6.48 21.53
C MET A 35 3.15 -7.64 21.05
N LEU A 36 3.78 -7.45 19.89
CA LEU A 36 4.88 -8.29 19.44
C LEU A 36 6.20 -7.75 19.99
N MET A 37 7.08 -8.66 20.37
CA MET A 37 8.44 -8.37 20.78
C MET A 37 9.42 -9.06 19.84
N HIS A 38 10.51 -8.37 19.54
CA HIS A 38 11.68 -8.92 18.86
C HIS A 38 12.82 -9.02 19.88
N ASP A 39 13.26 -10.26 20.10
CA ASP A 39 14.37 -10.54 21.00
C ASP A 39 15.71 -10.37 20.28
N GLY A 40 16.58 -9.53 20.84
CA GLY A 40 17.89 -9.24 20.30
C GLY A 40 18.02 -7.90 19.56
N PRO A 41 19.19 -7.64 18.97
CA PRO A 41 19.45 -6.37 18.28
C PRO A 41 18.67 -6.31 16.96
N ILE A 42 18.30 -5.08 16.58
CA ILE A 42 17.78 -4.83 15.23
C ILE A 42 18.94 -4.94 14.25
N VAL A 43 18.81 -5.81 13.25
CA VAL A 43 19.75 -5.89 12.12
C VAL A 43 18.99 -5.43 10.88
N TRP A 44 19.42 -4.30 10.29
CA TRP A 44 18.70 -3.66 9.20
C TRP A 44 18.52 -4.60 8.00
N CYS A 45 17.28 -4.71 7.52
CA CYS A 45 16.80 -5.64 6.48
C CYS A 45 16.83 -7.15 6.83
N GLU A 46 17.26 -7.53 8.03
CA GLU A 46 17.33 -8.93 8.47
C GLU A 46 16.43 -9.22 9.67
N ALA A 47 16.60 -8.45 10.76
CA ALA A 47 15.94 -8.72 12.03
C ALA A 47 15.33 -7.45 12.64
N GLY A 48 14.10 -7.58 13.16
CA GLY A 48 13.32 -6.48 13.74
C GLY A 48 11.86 -6.48 13.28
N LEU A 49 11.05 -5.66 13.91
CA LEU A 49 9.64 -5.46 13.56
C LEU A 49 9.53 -4.24 12.65
N TYR A 50 9.42 -4.46 11.33
CA TYR A 50 9.38 -3.41 10.32
C TYR A 50 8.01 -2.75 10.23
N TRP A 51 8.03 -1.44 9.88
CA TRP A 51 6.86 -0.59 9.74
C TRP A 51 7.21 0.63 8.87
N SER A 52 6.19 1.41 8.44
CA SER A 52 6.37 2.67 7.72
C SER A 52 5.46 3.76 8.27
N ARG A 53 5.82 5.04 8.08
CA ARG A 53 5.00 6.17 8.56
C ARG A 53 3.82 6.48 7.63
N LYS A 54 3.89 6.06 6.39
CA LYS A 54 2.83 6.25 5.41
C LYS A 54 2.28 4.90 4.93
N PRO A 55 0.96 4.77 4.71
CA PRO A 55 0.36 3.53 4.22
C PRO A 55 0.96 3.04 2.91
N HIS A 56 1.20 3.93 1.92
CA HIS A 56 1.77 3.53 0.64
C HIS A 56 3.21 3.03 0.76
N GLN A 57 4.00 3.58 1.69
CA GLN A 57 5.34 3.06 1.98
C GLN A 57 5.28 1.65 2.58
N ALA A 58 4.35 1.43 3.53
CA ALA A 58 4.11 0.10 4.08
C ALA A 58 3.64 -0.91 3.02
N LEU A 59 2.87 -0.45 2.02
CA LEU A 59 2.38 -1.27 0.92
C LEU A 59 3.52 -1.81 0.03
N LEU A 60 4.63 -1.10 -0.11
CA LEU A 60 5.80 -1.57 -0.87
C LEU A 60 6.40 -2.87 -0.31
N TYR A 61 6.17 -3.16 0.97
CA TYR A 61 6.67 -4.33 1.67
C TYR A 61 5.58 -5.32 2.05
N ALA A 62 4.36 -5.14 1.52
CA ALA A 62 3.19 -5.92 1.91
C ALA A 62 3.29 -7.38 1.45
N PRO A 63 3.27 -8.37 2.37
CA PRO A 63 3.15 -9.78 2.00
C PRO A 63 1.70 -10.20 1.73
N GLY A 64 0.74 -9.35 2.09
CA GLY A 64 -0.70 -9.60 1.94
C GLY A 64 -1.52 -8.35 2.32
N PRO A 65 -2.85 -8.45 2.34
CA PRO A 65 -3.73 -7.29 2.39
C PRO A 65 -4.09 -6.80 3.80
N MET A 66 -3.59 -7.45 4.86
CA MET A 66 -3.97 -7.09 6.24
C MET A 66 -3.20 -5.85 6.69
N LEU A 67 -3.82 -4.67 6.59
CA LEU A 67 -3.25 -3.39 7.00
C LEU A 67 -3.53 -3.12 8.48
N SER A 68 -2.49 -2.89 9.25
CA SER A 68 -2.56 -2.53 10.66
C SER A 68 -2.01 -1.14 10.93
N LEU A 69 -2.72 -0.36 11.75
CA LEU A 69 -2.15 0.75 12.50
C LEU A 69 -1.46 0.17 13.73
N VAL A 70 -0.22 0.53 13.97
CA VAL A 70 0.58 -0.02 15.05
C VAL A 70 1.24 1.09 15.88
N ARG A 71 1.47 0.81 17.17
CA ARG A 71 2.36 1.61 18.01
C ARG A 71 3.70 0.91 18.10
N VAL A 72 4.77 1.64 17.84
CA VAL A 72 6.14 1.13 17.87
C VAL A 72 6.83 1.54 19.17
N GLY A 73 7.69 0.66 19.69
CA GLY A 73 8.34 0.86 20.99
C GLY A 73 9.70 0.15 21.08
N GLY A 74 10.25 0.17 22.30
CA GLY A 74 11.57 -0.36 22.55
C GLY A 74 12.67 0.43 21.84
N THR A 75 13.66 -0.28 21.31
CA THR A 75 14.68 0.30 20.44
C THR A 75 14.06 0.58 19.07
N ILE A 76 14.20 1.80 18.56
CA ILE A 76 13.66 2.23 17.27
C ILE A 76 14.81 2.67 16.38
N ILE A 77 14.84 2.18 15.15
CA ILE A 77 15.70 2.65 14.06
C ILE A 77 14.81 3.19 12.95
N GLU A 78 14.94 4.47 12.65
CA GLU A 78 14.17 5.18 11.62
C GLU A 78 15.12 6.12 10.86
N PRO A 79 15.81 5.65 9.82
CA PRO A 79 16.68 6.50 9.01
C PRO A 79 15.87 7.52 8.21
N ASP A 80 16.32 8.77 8.16
CA ASP A 80 15.61 9.88 7.50
C ASP A 80 15.43 9.71 5.99
N TYR A 81 16.28 8.91 5.35
CA TYR A 81 16.28 8.65 3.90
C TYR A 81 15.51 7.38 3.52
N GLU A 82 14.96 6.65 4.48
CA GLU A 82 14.27 5.38 4.24
C GLU A 82 12.75 5.57 4.35
N ASP A 83 12.02 4.72 3.65
CA ASP A 83 10.54 4.66 3.67
C ASP A 83 10.00 3.70 4.74
N LYS A 84 10.88 3.10 5.54
CA LYS A 84 10.57 2.15 6.61
C LYS A 84 11.43 2.40 7.84
N GLY A 85 10.93 1.94 8.97
CA GLY A 85 11.65 1.84 10.22
C GLY A 85 11.58 0.42 10.77
N ALA A 86 12.33 0.17 11.83
CA ALA A 86 12.31 -1.07 12.60
C ALA A 86 12.28 -0.77 14.09
N SER A 87 11.63 -1.65 14.85
CA SER A 87 11.54 -1.53 16.31
C SER A 87 11.63 -2.91 16.97
N THR A 88 11.95 -2.94 18.28
CA THR A 88 11.90 -4.19 19.05
C THR A 88 10.51 -4.47 19.62
N GLU A 89 9.62 -3.48 19.64
CA GLU A 89 8.23 -3.64 20.09
C GLU A 89 7.27 -3.08 19.05
N ARG A 90 6.13 -3.76 18.88
CA ARG A 90 5.06 -3.32 17.98
C ARG A 90 3.71 -3.81 18.49
N THR A 91 2.83 -2.88 18.93
CA THR A 91 1.47 -3.17 19.38
C THR A 91 0.49 -2.89 18.27
N VAL A 92 -0.43 -3.82 17.97
CA VAL A 92 -1.49 -3.61 17.00
C VAL A 92 -2.62 -2.78 17.63
N LEU A 93 -2.93 -1.62 17.06
CA LEU A 93 -3.98 -0.72 17.55
C LEU A 93 -5.29 -0.90 16.79
N ALA A 94 -5.19 -1.10 15.48
CA ALA A 94 -6.33 -1.38 14.60
C ALA A 94 -5.85 -2.25 13.43
N ARG A 95 -6.78 -2.98 12.80
CA ARG A 95 -6.50 -3.77 11.60
C ARG A 95 -7.72 -3.81 10.70
N ILE A 96 -7.47 -3.76 9.41
CA ILE A 96 -8.46 -3.97 8.36
C ILE A 96 -7.94 -4.97 7.33
N ASP A 97 -8.85 -5.70 6.71
CA ASP A 97 -8.59 -6.34 5.42
C ASP A 97 -8.72 -5.26 4.33
N ALA A 98 -7.59 -4.87 3.77
CA ALA A 98 -7.51 -3.83 2.75
C ALA A 98 -7.74 -4.38 1.32
N THR A 99 -8.11 -5.66 1.14
CA THR A 99 -8.27 -6.28 -0.18
C THR A 99 -9.17 -5.46 -1.09
N HIS A 100 -10.38 -5.11 -0.62
CA HIS A 100 -11.32 -4.35 -1.44
C HIS A 100 -10.83 -2.93 -1.71
N LEU A 101 -10.23 -2.26 -0.71
CA LEU A 101 -9.66 -0.93 -0.84
C LEU A 101 -8.54 -0.90 -1.87
N LEU A 102 -7.61 -1.86 -1.80
CA LEU A 102 -6.49 -1.96 -2.74
C LEU A 102 -6.98 -2.23 -4.16
N ARG A 103 -7.95 -3.13 -4.33
CA ARG A 103 -8.53 -3.43 -5.63
C ARG A 103 -9.27 -2.24 -6.22
N ARG A 104 -10.07 -1.54 -5.42
CA ARG A 104 -10.79 -0.34 -5.87
C ARG A 104 -9.82 0.77 -6.23
N PHE A 105 -8.81 1.03 -5.39
CA PHE A 105 -7.76 1.99 -5.69
C PHE A 105 -7.05 1.67 -7.02
N ALA A 106 -6.61 0.42 -7.22
CA ALA A 106 -5.95 0.01 -8.47
C ALA A 106 -6.86 0.18 -9.70
N ALA A 107 -8.15 -0.16 -9.57
CA ALA A 107 -9.13 0.03 -10.63
C ALA A 107 -9.36 1.51 -10.97
N ASP A 108 -9.48 2.37 -9.96
CA ASP A 108 -9.66 3.81 -10.15
C ASP A 108 -8.43 4.44 -10.83
N GLN A 109 -7.20 4.02 -10.45
CA GLN A 109 -5.97 4.47 -11.11
C GLN A 109 -5.93 4.02 -12.59
N ALA A 110 -6.33 2.78 -12.87
CA ALA A 110 -6.40 2.29 -14.25
C ALA A 110 -7.47 3.05 -15.08
N LEU A 111 -8.62 3.35 -14.50
CA LEU A 111 -9.68 4.14 -15.15
C LEU A 111 -9.27 5.60 -15.37
N SER A 112 -8.49 6.19 -14.47
CA SER A 112 -8.03 7.58 -14.60
C SER A 112 -7.17 7.82 -15.84
N VAL A 113 -6.46 6.79 -16.30
CA VAL A 113 -5.62 6.82 -17.49
C VAL A 113 -6.26 6.15 -18.71
N ALA A 114 -7.56 5.79 -18.63
CA ALA A 114 -8.28 5.13 -19.73
C ALA A 114 -8.30 5.94 -21.03
N HIS A 115 -8.17 7.27 -20.93
CA HIS A 115 -8.13 8.17 -22.09
C HIS A 115 -6.79 8.12 -22.87
N LEU A 116 -5.77 7.46 -22.34
CA LEU A 116 -4.45 7.36 -22.97
C LEU A 116 -4.31 6.17 -23.92
N TRP A 117 -5.32 5.28 -23.97
CA TRP A 117 -5.30 4.08 -24.80
C TRP A 117 -6.72 3.63 -25.15
N ASP A 118 -6.84 2.80 -26.20
CA ASP A 118 -8.12 2.21 -26.59
C ASP A 118 -8.47 1.05 -25.66
N MET A 119 -9.11 1.42 -24.52
CA MET A 119 -9.46 0.47 -23.46
C MET A 119 -10.63 -0.41 -23.91
N PRO A 120 -10.45 -1.75 -24.00
CA PRO A 120 -11.54 -2.68 -24.31
C PRO A 120 -12.71 -2.55 -23.33
N GLU A 121 -13.95 -2.63 -23.82
CA GLU A 121 -15.15 -2.42 -22.99
C GLU A 121 -15.23 -3.41 -21.82
N VAL A 122 -14.89 -4.67 -22.02
CA VAL A 122 -14.86 -5.68 -20.93
C VAL A 122 -13.90 -5.31 -19.82
N VAL A 123 -12.79 -4.61 -20.13
CA VAL A 123 -11.84 -4.10 -19.14
C VAL A 123 -12.47 -2.95 -18.35
N ARG A 124 -13.12 -2.02 -19.05
CA ARG A 124 -13.83 -0.89 -18.43
C ARG A 124 -14.93 -1.38 -17.49
N GLU A 125 -15.74 -2.34 -17.94
CA GLU A 125 -16.80 -2.95 -17.13
C GLU A 125 -16.24 -3.62 -15.88
N TYR A 126 -15.18 -4.42 -16.03
CA TYR A 126 -14.52 -5.06 -14.90
C TYR A 126 -13.98 -4.03 -13.88
N LEU A 127 -13.23 -3.04 -14.35
CA LEU A 127 -12.64 -2.01 -13.47
C LEU A 127 -13.72 -1.15 -12.77
N THR A 128 -14.84 -0.92 -13.44
CA THR A 128 -15.95 -0.14 -12.85
C THR A 128 -16.67 -0.92 -11.76
N ALA A 129 -17.02 -2.18 -12.02
CA ALA A 129 -17.82 -3.01 -11.12
C ALA A 129 -17.00 -3.89 -10.17
N LEU A 130 -15.74 -4.19 -10.51
CA LEU A 130 -14.91 -5.23 -9.87
C LEU A 130 -15.61 -6.61 -9.83
N ASP A 131 -16.38 -6.90 -10.87
CA ASP A 131 -17.10 -8.18 -11.05
C ASP A 131 -16.11 -9.30 -11.39
N GLU A 132 -15.89 -10.22 -10.46
CA GLU A 132 -14.94 -11.33 -10.61
C GLU A 132 -15.25 -12.24 -11.82
N SER A 133 -16.50 -12.35 -12.21
CA SER A 133 -16.89 -13.16 -13.37
C SER A 133 -16.30 -12.64 -14.69
N LYS A 134 -15.94 -11.35 -14.74
CA LYS A 134 -15.35 -10.68 -15.92
C LYS A 134 -13.83 -10.60 -15.86
N ARG A 135 -13.21 -11.01 -14.76
CA ARG A 135 -11.78 -10.82 -14.50
C ARG A 135 -10.88 -11.44 -15.55
N ASP A 136 -11.14 -12.70 -15.90
CA ASP A 136 -10.29 -13.43 -16.85
C ASP A 136 -10.44 -12.87 -18.27
N ALA A 137 -11.66 -12.55 -18.68
CA ALA A 137 -11.91 -11.91 -19.97
C ALA A 137 -11.26 -10.52 -20.06
N ALA A 138 -11.32 -9.72 -18.99
CA ALA A 138 -10.66 -8.43 -18.91
C ALA A 138 -9.13 -8.58 -18.98
N ARG A 139 -8.57 -9.55 -18.27
CA ARG A 139 -7.13 -9.86 -18.28
C ARG A 139 -6.63 -10.25 -19.67
N ASP A 140 -7.38 -11.09 -20.37
CA ASP A 140 -7.01 -11.51 -21.74
C ASP A 140 -7.11 -10.35 -22.73
N ALA A 141 -8.13 -9.49 -22.59
CA ALA A 141 -8.28 -8.29 -23.40
C ALA A 141 -7.14 -7.27 -23.15
N VAL A 142 -6.71 -7.09 -21.90
CA VAL A 142 -5.54 -6.24 -21.57
C VAL A 142 -4.26 -6.78 -22.20
N ARG A 143 -4.06 -8.10 -22.16
CA ARG A 143 -2.90 -8.74 -22.80
C ARG A 143 -2.89 -8.50 -24.30
N ALA A 144 -4.04 -8.70 -24.98
CA ALA A 144 -4.16 -8.46 -26.40
C ALA A 144 -3.88 -6.98 -26.75
N ALA A 145 -4.46 -6.03 -25.99
CA ALA A 145 -4.23 -4.60 -26.16
C ALA A 145 -2.75 -4.21 -25.91
N ALA A 146 -2.12 -4.80 -24.89
CA ALA A 146 -0.71 -4.55 -24.57
C ALA A 146 0.24 -5.03 -25.68
N TRP A 147 -0.06 -6.15 -26.35
CA TRP A 147 0.70 -6.62 -27.51
C TRP A 147 0.56 -5.63 -28.68
N ALA A 148 -0.68 -5.19 -28.97
CA ALA A 148 -0.92 -4.21 -30.04
C ALA A 148 -0.25 -2.85 -29.75
N ALA A 149 -0.28 -2.39 -28.49
CA ALA A 149 0.36 -1.15 -28.08
C ALA A 149 1.88 -1.22 -28.11
N ARG A 150 2.46 -2.39 -27.84
CA ARG A 150 3.92 -2.57 -27.84
C ARG A 150 4.52 -2.39 -29.23
N ASP A 151 3.83 -2.89 -30.25
CA ASP A 151 4.24 -2.72 -31.67
C ASP A 151 4.15 -1.24 -32.11
N ALA A 152 3.23 -0.47 -31.51
CA ALA A 152 3.07 0.96 -31.79
C ALA A 152 4.00 1.86 -30.94
N ALA A 153 4.39 1.44 -29.74
CA ALA A 153 5.11 2.26 -28.76
C ALA A 153 6.63 2.26 -28.92
N ASP A 154 7.21 1.30 -29.63
CA ASP A 154 8.67 1.27 -29.88
C ASP A 154 9.19 2.48 -30.70
N ALA A 155 8.28 3.27 -31.24
CA ALA A 155 8.60 4.43 -32.08
C ALA A 155 8.52 5.82 -31.40
N ALA A 156 7.81 5.99 -30.25
CA ALA A 156 7.43 7.34 -29.81
C ALA A 156 7.73 7.75 -28.35
N ALA A 157 8.25 6.91 -27.48
CA ALA A 157 8.05 7.13 -26.03
C ALA A 157 9.28 7.15 -25.11
N ARG A 158 10.45 7.60 -25.51
CA ARG A 158 11.62 7.57 -24.58
C ARG A 158 11.85 8.82 -23.74
N ASP A 159 11.41 10.00 -24.10
CA ASP A 159 11.89 11.24 -23.45
C ASP A 159 10.86 12.08 -22.66
N ALA A 160 9.56 11.81 -22.79
CA ALA A 160 8.54 12.65 -22.11
C ALA A 160 7.91 12.04 -20.84
N THR A 161 8.23 10.77 -20.54
CA THR A 161 7.38 9.95 -19.66
C THR A 161 7.78 9.91 -18.18
N GLU A 162 9.02 10.15 -17.81
CA GLU A 162 9.44 9.98 -16.41
C GLU A 162 8.86 11.03 -15.46
N ALA A 163 8.83 12.30 -15.82
CA ALA A 163 8.32 13.36 -14.96
C ALA A 163 6.79 13.29 -14.81
N ALA A 164 6.07 13.02 -15.93
CA ALA A 164 4.61 12.86 -15.90
C ALA A 164 4.18 11.60 -15.13
N ALA A 165 4.87 10.49 -15.36
CA ALA A 165 4.61 9.23 -14.64
C ALA A 165 4.90 9.37 -13.13
N ARG A 166 5.92 10.15 -12.75
CA ARG A 166 6.23 10.44 -11.35
C ARG A 166 5.12 11.25 -10.70
N ALA A 167 4.67 12.34 -11.33
CA ALA A 167 3.59 13.17 -10.81
C ALA A 167 2.26 12.39 -10.65
N VAL A 168 1.91 11.56 -11.64
CA VAL A 168 0.71 10.69 -11.58
C VAL A 168 0.84 9.69 -10.44
N ARG A 169 1.99 9.07 -10.27
CA ARG A 169 2.24 8.12 -9.18
C ARG A 169 2.15 8.81 -7.81
N ASP A 170 2.74 10.00 -7.67
CA ASP A 170 2.72 10.73 -6.39
C ASP A 170 1.29 11.16 -6.02
N ALA A 171 0.50 11.58 -7.01
CA ALA A 171 -0.93 11.87 -6.81
C ALA A 171 -1.74 10.62 -6.42
N ALA A 172 -1.46 9.48 -7.07
CA ALA A 172 -2.10 8.22 -6.76
C ALA A 172 -1.76 7.72 -5.34
N TRP A 173 -0.53 7.86 -4.92
CA TRP A 173 -0.13 7.50 -3.55
C TRP A 173 -0.77 8.42 -2.50
N ALA A 174 -0.90 9.71 -2.79
CA ALA A 174 -1.61 10.63 -1.89
C ALA A 174 -3.10 10.27 -1.77
N ASP A 175 -3.77 9.89 -2.87
CA ASP A 175 -5.16 9.41 -2.86
C ASP A 175 -5.28 8.09 -2.07
N PHE A 176 -4.36 7.14 -2.25
CA PHE A 176 -4.33 5.91 -1.47
C PHE A 176 -4.20 6.17 0.02
N ASP A 177 -3.23 7.01 0.43
CA ASP A 177 -3.03 7.38 1.83
C ASP A 177 -4.30 8.01 2.43
N ALA A 178 -4.96 8.92 1.69
CA ALA A 178 -6.21 9.53 2.12
C ALA A 178 -7.34 8.51 2.33
N ARG A 179 -7.47 7.52 1.42
CA ARG A 179 -8.46 6.43 1.55
C ARG A 179 -8.18 5.55 2.77
N VAL A 180 -6.92 5.22 3.03
CA VAL A 180 -6.53 4.46 4.23
C VAL A 180 -6.88 5.24 5.50
N HIS A 181 -6.54 6.54 5.56
CA HIS A 181 -6.86 7.38 6.71
C HIS A 181 -8.37 7.59 6.93
N ALA A 182 -9.18 7.46 5.88
CA ALA A 182 -10.64 7.53 6.02
C ALA A 182 -11.26 6.28 6.69
N VAL A 183 -10.61 5.11 6.58
CA VAL A 183 -11.15 3.84 7.09
C VAL A 183 -10.44 3.32 8.34
N LEU A 184 -9.20 3.76 8.60
CA LEU A 184 -8.49 3.46 9.84
C LEU A 184 -8.80 4.55 10.89
N PRO A 185 -9.31 4.20 12.08
CA PRO A 185 -9.68 5.16 13.12
C PRO A 185 -8.42 5.76 13.79
N ALA A 186 -7.69 6.58 13.06
CA ALA A 186 -6.42 7.15 13.53
C ALA A 186 -6.60 8.15 14.69
N ARG A 187 -7.77 8.82 14.79
CA ARG A 187 -7.98 9.88 15.79
C ARG A 187 -8.09 9.39 17.23
N GLU A 188 -8.57 8.18 17.46
CA GLU A 188 -8.73 7.64 18.82
C GLU A 188 -7.38 7.28 19.48
N HIS A 189 -6.32 7.25 18.70
CA HIS A 189 -4.98 6.84 19.13
C HIS A 189 -3.99 8.01 19.32
N PHE A 190 -4.41 9.23 18.97
CA PHE A 190 -3.61 10.45 19.13
C PHE A 190 -3.79 11.13 20.51
N GLN A 191 -4.62 10.57 21.42
CA GLN A 191 -4.83 11.07 22.79
C GLN A 191 -4.04 10.28 23.80
#